data_55b2943b5ecd7e1311c6fcab6a44532f
#
_entry.id   55b2943b5ecd7e1311c6fcab6a44532f
#
_cell.length_a   1.000
_cell.length_b   1.000
_cell.length_c   1.000
_cell.angle_alpha   90.00
_cell.angle_beta   90.00
_cell.angle_gamma   90.00
#
_symmetry.space_group_name_H-M   'P 1'
#
loop_
_entity.id
_entity.type
_entity.pdbx_description
1 polymer ?
#
loop_
_entity_poly.entity_id
_entity_poly.type
_entity_poly.pdbx_seq_one_letter_code
_entity_poly.pdbx_strand_id
1 'polypeptide(L)'
;VQINSGVAVLEEEGVLLDKLVVKAASATLTAGTDYTAAFDDNGYVNIVVIPGGAGKSATSLTVSGVQIDPSAVTPADIVGAVSAAGVESGMECIRMIFPKLNMVPGILIAPGWSENAIVSAGLQAKTTRINGVFNCVCIVDIDSSTNGATKYDDVKQQKEKQAVTSANCYAVWLYAKVGDVLYAGSAMAAAVTVATDADNGDIPNVSPSNKTVPISAACLKDGTEVLLDQEQANVVNSFGVATWLNINGFRLWGNNTACYPGNTDPKDRWFSVRRFFCWDDNTFIQTYFQKVDSPANKRLIEALVDSENVRGNSFVSRGICARYELKYLESENPTTNLLNGCITFHKYMTPFGPAEDIEELVEFDPDALSTALAQ
;
A
#
# COMPACT_ATOMS: atom_id res chain seq x y z
N VAL A 1 -20.09 34.62 11.21
CA VAL A 1 -20.81 33.46 11.78
C VAL A 1 -21.64 33.88 12.97
N GLN A 2 -22.88 33.35 13.13
CA GLN A 2 -23.76 33.65 14.25
C GLN A 2 -23.39 32.78 15.46
N ILE A 3 -23.55 33.35 16.66
CA ILE A 3 -23.36 32.62 17.90
C ILE A 3 -24.68 32.04 18.37
N ASN A 4 -24.74 30.71 18.52
CA ASN A 4 -25.90 29.99 19.08
C ASN A 4 -25.46 29.28 20.35
N SER A 5 -26.05 29.61 21.50
CA SER A 5 -25.73 29.02 22.80
C SER A 5 -24.23 29.07 23.15
N GLY A 6 -23.51 30.17 22.76
CA GLY A 6 -22.11 30.36 23.03
C GLY A 6 -21.15 29.73 22.02
N VAL A 7 -21.66 29.08 20.99
CA VAL A 7 -20.86 28.46 19.94
C VAL A 7 -21.18 29.07 18.58
N ALA A 8 -20.16 29.40 17.81
CA ALA A 8 -20.29 29.78 16.40
C ALA A 8 -19.62 28.70 15.54
N VAL A 9 -20.32 28.20 14.54
CA VAL A 9 -19.82 27.18 13.62
C VAL A 9 -19.40 27.86 12.33
N LEU A 10 -18.14 27.70 11.95
CA LEU A 10 -17.62 28.08 10.64
C LEU A 10 -17.68 26.84 9.76
N GLU A 11 -18.66 26.80 8.86
CA GLU A 11 -18.91 25.68 7.94
C GLU A 11 -17.96 25.74 6.72
N GLU A 12 -16.66 25.78 7.03
CA GLU A 12 -15.56 25.75 6.06
C GLU A 12 -14.55 24.68 6.46
N GLU A 13 -14.19 23.85 5.51
CA GLU A 13 -13.22 22.77 5.71
C GLU A 13 -11.78 23.27 5.47
N GLY A 14 -10.79 22.57 6.04
CA GLY A 14 -9.37 22.85 5.80
C GLY A 14 -8.84 24.15 6.40
N VAL A 15 -9.54 24.73 7.35
CA VAL A 15 -9.13 25.99 8.02
C VAL A 15 -7.91 25.75 8.91
N LEU A 16 -6.90 26.61 8.82
CA LEU A 16 -5.73 26.57 9.70
C LEU A 16 -6.05 27.32 11.00
N LEU A 17 -6.25 26.60 12.11
CA LEU A 17 -6.65 27.18 13.40
C LEU A 17 -5.62 28.16 13.97
N ASP A 18 -4.34 27.95 13.71
CA ASP A 18 -3.24 28.84 14.13
C ASP A 18 -3.20 30.17 13.37
N LYS A 19 -3.89 30.25 12.25
CA LYS A 19 -4.02 31.44 11.40
C LYS A 19 -5.39 32.12 11.51
N LEU A 20 -6.23 31.60 12.41
CA LEU A 20 -7.57 32.13 12.60
C LEU A 20 -7.56 33.47 13.33
N VAL A 21 -8.22 34.46 12.78
CA VAL A 21 -8.44 35.76 13.40
C VAL A 21 -9.95 35.92 13.64
N VAL A 22 -10.33 35.97 14.90
CA VAL A 22 -11.72 36.09 15.33
C VAL A 22 -11.96 37.49 15.89
N LYS A 23 -13.04 38.15 15.46
CA LYS A 23 -13.44 39.48 15.94
C LYS A 23 -14.89 39.50 16.40
N ALA A 24 -15.15 40.17 17.51
CA ALA A 24 -16.49 40.55 17.96
C ALA A 24 -16.67 42.04 17.68
N ALA A 25 -17.54 42.37 16.71
CA ALA A 25 -17.63 43.71 16.12
C ALA A 25 -16.24 44.20 15.62
N SER A 26 -15.64 45.22 16.25
CA SER A 26 -14.32 45.75 15.93
C SER A 26 -13.20 45.19 16.79
N ALA A 27 -13.51 44.49 17.88
CA ALA A 27 -12.53 43.98 18.83
C ALA A 27 -11.96 42.62 18.37
N THR A 28 -10.66 42.48 18.23
CA THR A 28 -9.99 41.20 17.98
C THR A 28 -9.93 40.40 19.25
N LEU A 29 -10.40 39.16 19.20
CA LEU A 29 -10.42 38.22 20.31
C LEU A 29 -9.13 37.39 20.37
N THR A 30 -8.70 37.04 21.58
CA THR A 30 -7.51 36.23 21.84
C THR A 30 -7.89 34.77 22.07
N ALA A 31 -7.28 33.86 21.30
CA ALA A 31 -7.46 32.42 21.49
C ALA A 31 -6.98 31.99 22.88
N GLY A 32 -7.70 31.09 23.53
CA GLY A 32 -7.43 30.58 24.86
C GLY A 32 -7.91 31.53 26.00
N THR A 33 -8.18 32.81 25.72
CA THR A 33 -8.67 33.78 26.70
C THR A 33 -10.12 34.19 26.43
N ASP A 34 -10.44 34.53 25.19
CA ASP A 34 -11.74 35.02 24.78
C ASP A 34 -12.56 33.95 24.05
N TYR A 35 -11.90 33.05 23.36
CA TYR A 35 -12.52 31.91 22.67
C TYR A 35 -11.59 30.70 22.58
N THR A 36 -12.17 29.53 22.33
CA THR A 36 -11.47 28.34 21.88
C THR A 36 -12.00 27.92 20.49
N ALA A 37 -11.14 27.33 19.67
CA ALA A 37 -11.52 26.81 18.37
C ALA A 37 -11.06 25.35 18.24
N ALA A 38 -11.95 24.48 17.75
CA ALA A 38 -11.68 23.08 17.52
C ALA A 38 -12.48 22.58 16.31
N PHE A 39 -12.01 21.55 15.64
CA PHE A 39 -12.77 20.88 14.57
C PHE A 39 -13.87 20.00 15.17
N ASP A 40 -15.00 19.95 14.48
CA ASP A 40 -16.03 18.95 14.71
C ASP A 40 -15.77 17.68 13.86
N ASP A 41 -16.69 16.69 13.97
CA ASP A 41 -16.59 15.44 13.22
C ASP A 41 -16.77 15.60 11.69
N ASN A 42 -17.28 16.75 11.23
CA ASN A 42 -17.43 17.09 9.82
C ASN A 42 -16.23 17.87 9.26
N GLY A 43 -15.24 18.23 10.13
CA GLY A 43 -14.11 19.07 9.76
C GLY A 43 -14.40 20.57 9.77
N TYR A 44 -15.58 21.00 10.25
CA TYR A 44 -15.92 22.40 10.45
C TYR A 44 -15.34 22.93 11.75
N VAL A 45 -15.16 24.26 11.85
CA VAL A 45 -14.57 24.88 13.04
C VAL A 45 -15.62 25.36 14.00
N ASN A 46 -15.71 24.76 15.18
CA ASN A 46 -16.48 25.21 16.31
C ASN A 46 -15.69 26.25 17.10
N ILE A 47 -16.17 27.49 17.14
CA ILE A 47 -15.62 28.60 17.92
C ILE A 47 -16.50 28.80 19.16
N VAL A 48 -15.97 28.43 20.33
CA VAL A 48 -16.65 28.54 21.61
C VAL A 48 -16.18 29.81 22.31
N VAL A 49 -17.12 30.71 22.57
CA VAL A 49 -16.81 31.95 23.31
C VAL A 49 -16.71 31.65 24.80
N ILE A 50 -15.59 32.08 25.42
CA ILE A 50 -15.33 31.84 26.84
C ILE A 50 -16.17 32.80 27.68
N PRO A 51 -16.94 32.28 28.69
CA PRO A 51 -17.67 33.10 29.63
C PRO A 51 -16.71 34.02 30.41
N GLY A 52 -16.84 35.31 30.21
CA GLY A 52 -15.91 36.31 30.84
C GLY A 52 -14.93 36.93 29.86
N GLY A 53 -14.69 36.33 28.68
CA GLY A 53 -13.90 36.90 27.60
C GLY A 53 -14.52 38.14 26.95
N ALA A 54 -13.73 38.86 26.14
CA ALA A 54 -14.17 40.11 25.48
C ALA A 54 -15.33 39.88 24.50
N GLY A 55 -15.54 38.66 24.01
CA GLY A 55 -16.63 38.24 23.09
C GLY A 55 -17.92 37.86 23.75
N LYS A 56 -18.06 37.87 25.10
CA LYS A 56 -19.20 37.28 25.85
C LYS A 56 -20.58 37.83 25.51
N SER A 57 -20.67 39.02 25.01
CA SER A 57 -21.95 39.69 24.64
C SER A 57 -22.17 39.75 23.12
N ALA A 58 -21.28 39.16 22.34
CA ALA A 58 -21.41 39.16 20.90
C ALA A 58 -22.51 38.18 20.47
N THR A 59 -23.31 38.58 19.48
CA THR A 59 -24.28 37.73 18.81
C THR A 59 -23.76 37.13 17.55
N SER A 60 -22.67 37.69 17.01
CA SER A 60 -21.97 37.20 15.83
C SER A 60 -20.48 37.45 15.90
N LEU A 61 -19.72 36.65 15.19
CA LEU A 61 -18.27 36.80 15.04
C LEU A 61 -17.93 37.02 13.56
N THR A 62 -16.96 37.89 13.34
CA THR A 62 -16.28 38.00 12.04
C THR A 62 -15.01 37.16 12.12
N VAL A 63 -14.92 36.17 11.25
CA VAL A 63 -13.80 35.23 11.21
C VAL A 63 -13.07 35.40 9.89
N SER A 64 -11.76 35.49 9.95
CA SER A 64 -10.85 35.45 8.80
C SER A 64 -9.65 34.57 9.11
N GLY A 65 -9.07 33.98 8.11
CA GLY A 65 -7.97 33.03 8.28
C GLY A 65 -7.41 32.57 6.96
N VAL A 66 -6.65 31.49 7.02
CA VAL A 66 -6.08 30.79 5.87
C VAL A 66 -6.71 29.40 5.82
N GLN A 67 -7.09 29.00 4.63
CA GLN A 67 -7.66 27.69 4.32
C GLN A 67 -6.71 26.93 3.43
N ILE A 68 -6.62 25.62 3.63
CA ILE A 68 -5.92 24.71 2.71
C ILE A 68 -6.71 24.68 1.41
N ASP A 69 -6.04 24.85 0.29
CA ASP A 69 -6.62 24.67 -1.05
C ASP A 69 -6.14 23.32 -1.62
N PRO A 70 -6.94 22.24 -1.52
CA PRO A 70 -6.56 20.95 -2.09
C PRO A 70 -6.38 20.98 -3.61
N SER A 71 -7.02 21.94 -4.31
CA SER A 71 -6.92 22.05 -5.77
C SER A 71 -5.56 22.60 -6.23
N ALA A 72 -4.82 23.25 -5.34
CA ALA A 72 -3.47 23.74 -5.61
C ALA A 72 -2.40 22.64 -5.56
N VAL A 73 -2.73 21.45 -4.99
CA VAL A 73 -1.79 20.33 -4.93
C VAL A 73 -1.60 19.73 -6.32
N THR A 74 -0.35 19.52 -6.71
CA THR A 74 0.03 18.96 -8.01
C THR A 74 0.68 17.58 -7.88
N PRO A 75 0.73 16.78 -8.94
CA PRO A 75 1.50 15.53 -8.95
C PRO A 75 2.96 15.68 -8.52
N ALA A 76 3.58 16.85 -8.83
CA ALA A 76 4.95 17.17 -8.42
C ALA A 76 5.07 17.33 -6.89
N ASP A 77 4.06 17.88 -6.24
CA ASP A 77 4.04 18.01 -4.76
C ASP A 77 3.92 16.66 -4.08
N ILE A 78 3.15 15.74 -4.67
CA ILE A 78 3.03 14.35 -4.17
C ILE A 78 4.38 13.61 -4.29
N VAL A 79 5.04 13.71 -5.45
CA VAL A 79 6.39 13.11 -5.63
C VAL A 79 7.39 13.80 -4.72
N GLY A 80 7.27 15.11 -4.60
CA GLY A 80 8.12 15.91 -3.75
C GLY A 80 9.53 16.11 -4.28
N ALA A 81 10.34 16.77 -3.48
CA ALA A 81 11.73 17.07 -3.78
C ALA A 81 12.54 17.30 -2.48
N VAL A 82 13.85 17.36 -2.64
CA VAL A 82 14.76 17.83 -1.59
C VAL A 82 15.13 19.26 -1.93
N SER A 83 14.77 20.22 -1.09
CA SER A 83 15.10 21.64 -1.30
C SER A 83 16.61 21.90 -1.17
N ALA A 84 17.08 23.07 -1.64
CA ALA A 84 18.47 23.47 -1.48
C ALA A 84 18.91 23.57 0.01
N ALA A 85 17.96 23.75 0.92
CA ALA A 85 18.19 23.74 2.37
C ALA A 85 18.16 22.32 2.98
N GLY A 86 18.01 21.27 2.17
CA GLY A 86 17.93 19.88 2.62
C GLY A 86 16.58 19.48 3.20
N VAL A 87 15.54 20.30 3.02
CA VAL A 87 14.18 19.97 3.47
C VAL A 87 13.51 19.08 2.44
N GLU A 88 12.99 17.95 2.90
CA GLU A 88 12.29 16.95 2.09
C GLU A 88 10.78 17.20 2.09
N SER A 89 10.15 16.91 0.95
CA SER A 89 8.70 16.99 0.77
C SER A 89 8.18 15.77 0.00
N GLY A 90 6.87 15.51 0.08
CA GLY A 90 6.21 14.43 -0.65
C GLY A 90 6.84 13.06 -0.36
N MET A 91 7.04 12.25 -1.40
CA MET A 91 7.61 10.89 -1.28
C MET A 91 9.06 10.86 -0.80
N GLU A 92 9.81 11.98 -0.85
CA GLU A 92 11.17 12.03 -0.30
C GLU A 92 11.17 11.81 1.21
N CYS A 93 10.07 12.15 1.90
CA CYS A 93 9.89 11.91 3.33
C CYS A 93 9.87 10.43 3.73
N ILE A 94 9.69 9.49 2.77
CA ILE A 94 9.67 8.04 3.04
C ILE A 94 10.96 7.59 3.74
N ARG A 95 12.11 8.14 3.37
CA ARG A 95 13.39 7.79 4.01
C ARG A 95 13.44 8.14 5.50
N MET A 96 12.59 9.05 5.98
CA MET A 96 12.53 9.45 7.39
C MET A 96 11.75 8.49 8.28
N ILE A 97 10.99 7.56 7.70
CA ILE A 97 10.13 6.64 8.44
C ILE A 97 10.97 5.77 9.38
N PHE A 98 11.99 5.08 8.85
CA PHE A 98 12.82 4.22 9.69
C PHE A 98 13.60 4.98 10.77
N PRO A 99 14.32 6.09 10.49
CA PRO A 99 15.05 6.82 11.51
C PRO A 99 14.16 7.43 12.60
N LYS A 100 12.92 7.82 12.28
CA LYS A 100 12.01 8.47 13.24
C LYS A 100 11.12 7.49 13.99
N LEU A 101 10.67 6.43 13.32
CA LEU A 101 9.64 5.53 13.85
C LEU A 101 10.14 4.10 14.08
N ASN A 102 11.38 3.80 13.64
CA ASN A 102 11.96 2.45 13.66
C ASN A 102 11.07 1.41 12.93
N MET A 103 10.37 1.85 11.88
CA MET A 103 9.48 1.03 11.07
C MET A 103 9.94 1.04 9.62
N VAL A 104 9.88 -0.12 8.97
CA VAL A 104 10.14 -0.24 7.53
C VAL A 104 8.80 -0.23 6.80
N PRO A 105 8.60 0.64 5.79
CA PRO A 105 7.40 0.61 4.98
C PRO A 105 7.24 -0.75 4.27
N GLY A 106 6.06 -1.36 4.36
CA GLY A 106 5.73 -2.59 3.65
C GLY A 106 5.03 -2.34 2.32
N ILE A 107 4.13 -1.35 2.30
CA ILE A 107 3.32 -0.99 1.14
C ILE A 107 3.28 0.53 1.01
N LEU A 108 3.49 1.05 -0.20
CA LEU A 108 3.33 2.47 -0.54
C LEU A 108 2.08 2.65 -1.42
N ILE A 109 1.25 3.61 -1.08
CA ILE A 109 0.06 3.98 -1.86
C ILE A 109 -0.06 5.50 -1.97
N ALA A 110 -0.68 5.99 -3.04
CA ALA A 110 -1.08 7.39 -3.21
C ALA A 110 -2.50 7.42 -3.84
N PRO A 111 -3.55 7.11 -3.05
CA PRO A 111 -4.91 7.00 -3.54
C PRO A 111 -5.38 8.31 -4.17
N GLY A 112 -6.05 8.21 -5.34
CA GLY A 112 -6.50 9.38 -6.10
C GLY A 112 -5.39 10.12 -6.88
N TRP A 113 -4.11 9.80 -6.64
CA TRP A 113 -2.97 10.40 -7.32
C TRP A 113 -2.17 9.41 -8.16
N SER A 114 -2.17 8.12 -7.80
CA SER A 114 -1.38 7.07 -8.47
C SER A 114 -1.81 6.79 -9.92
N GLU A 115 -2.97 7.27 -10.36
CA GLU A 115 -3.43 7.27 -11.74
C GLU A 115 -2.56 8.16 -12.64
N ASN A 116 -1.89 9.17 -12.07
CA ASN A 116 -0.97 10.02 -12.80
C ASN A 116 0.37 9.31 -13.01
N ALA A 117 0.87 9.30 -14.26
CA ALA A 117 2.10 8.59 -14.62
C ALA A 117 3.34 9.06 -13.82
N ILE A 118 3.42 10.35 -13.47
CA ILE A 118 4.54 10.89 -12.69
C ILE A 118 4.51 10.34 -11.27
N VAL A 119 3.33 10.31 -10.64
CA VAL A 119 3.16 9.79 -9.27
C VAL A 119 3.37 8.27 -9.25
N SER A 120 2.81 7.55 -10.21
CA SER A 120 2.98 6.11 -10.36
C SER A 120 4.47 5.73 -10.54
N ALA A 121 5.20 6.43 -11.40
CA ALA A 121 6.64 6.23 -11.58
C ALA A 121 7.42 6.56 -10.30
N GLY A 122 7.04 7.63 -9.60
CA GLY A 122 7.62 8.01 -8.30
C GLY A 122 7.44 6.92 -7.25
N LEU A 123 6.21 6.38 -7.10
CA LEU A 123 5.93 5.26 -6.18
C LEU A 123 6.79 4.05 -6.50
N GLN A 124 6.83 3.63 -7.78
CA GLN A 124 7.63 2.48 -8.20
C GLN A 124 9.11 2.68 -7.89
N ALA A 125 9.67 3.87 -8.12
CA ALA A 125 11.07 4.18 -7.83
C ALA A 125 11.39 4.13 -6.33
N LYS A 126 10.43 4.47 -5.46
CA LYS A 126 10.63 4.48 -4.00
C LYS A 126 10.47 3.10 -3.35
N THR A 127 10.15 2.03 -4.10
CA THR A 127 9.99 0.68 -3.54
C THR A 127 11.31 -0.02 -3.24
N THR A 128 12.43 0.48 -3.72
CA THR A 128 13.73 -0.17 -3.58
C THR A 128 14.75 0.75 -2.91
N ARG A 129 15.67 0.14 -2.16
CA ARG A 129 16.77 0.83 -1.49
C ARG A 129 16.36 1.98 -0.57
N ILE A 130 15.22 1.88 0.09
CA ILE A 130 14.82 2.83 1.14
C ILE A 130 15.93 2.82 2.21
N ASN A 131 16.43 4.00 2.57
CA ASN A 131 17.61 4.15 3.44
C ASN A 131 18.85 3.36 2.96
N GLY A 132 18.93 3.07 1.67
CA GLY A 132 20.03 2.33 1.03
C GLY A 132 19.91 0.81 1.09
N VAL A 133 19.01 0.24 1.88
CA VAL A 133 18.96 -1.20 2.18
C VAL A 133 17.58 -1.84 2.10
N PHE A 134 16.49 -1.14 2.49
CA PHE A 134 15.16 -1.74 2.59
C PHE A 134 14.40 -1.74 1.27
N ASN A 135 13.52 -2.72 1.12
CA ASN A 135 12.63 -2.86 -0.03
C ASN A 135 11.18 -2.97 0.43
N CYS A 136 10.25 -2.49 -0.38
CA CYS A 136 8.82 -2.65 -0.18
C CYS A 136 8.10 -2.81 -1.53
N VAL A 137 6.79 -2.85 -1.51
CA VAL A 137 5.97 -2.82 -2.72
C VAL A 137 5.12 -1.54 -2.76
N CYS A 138 4.60 -1.20 -3.94
CA CYS A 138 3.57 -0.17 -4.06
C CYS A 138 2.30 -0.75 -4.68
N ILE A 139 1.16 -0.12 -4.41
CA ILE A 139 -0.10 -0.40 -5.08
C ILE A 139 -0.52 0.88 -5.80
N VAL A 140 -0.83 0.77 -7.09
CA VAL A 140 -1.20 1.91 -7.94
C VAL A 140 -2.54 1.67 -8.63
N ASP A 141 -3.27 2.74 -8.87
CA ASP A 141 -4.50 2.71 -9.62
C ASP A 141 -4.22 2.89 -11.12
N ILE A 142 -4.87 2.10 -11.95
CA ILE A 142 -4.95 2.35 -13.39
C ILE A 142 -6.07 3.35 -13.62
N ASP A 143 -5.77 4.45 -14.30
CA ASP A 143 -6.71 5.54 -14.56
C ASP A 143 -7.98 5.02 -15.24
N SER A 144 -9.11 5.17 -14.57
CA SER A 144 -10.45 4.83 -15.03
C SER A 144 -11.32 6.07 -15.29
N SER A 145 -10.71 7.25 -15.44
CA SER A 145 -11.39 8.46 -15.87
C SER A 145 -11.85 8.36 -17.32
N THR A 146 -12.63 9.33 -17.78
CA THR A 146 -13.09 9.40 -19.19
C THR A 146 -11.96 9.44 -20.21
N ASN A 147 -10.74 9.83 -19.81
CA ASN A 147 -9.54 9.82 -20.64
C ASN A 147 -8.67 8.57 -20.45
N GLY A 148 -9.02 7.72 -19.51
CA GLY A 148 -8.33 6.49 -19.15
C GLY A 148 -9.01 5.23 -19.68
N ALA A 149 -8.85 4.13 -18.97
CA ALA A 149 -9.47 2.84 -19.28
C ALA A 149 -10.91 2.80 -18.74
N THR A 150 -11.90 3.02 -19.58
CA THR A 150 -13.33 2.89 -19.24
C THR A 150 -13.88 1.48 -19.49
N LYS A 151 -13.11 0.63 -20.17
CA LYS A 151 -13.44 -0.77 -20.48
C LYS A 151 -12.25 -1.67 -20.14
N TYR A 152 -12.53 -2.93 -19.87
CA TYR A 152 -11.51 -3.92 -19.54
C TYR A 152 -10.44 -4.09 -20.63
N ASP A 153 -10.79 -3.92 -21.91
CA ASP A 153 -9.88 -4.01 -23.06
C ASP A 153 -8.89 -2.84 -23.12
N ASP A 154 -9.25 -1.66 -22.57
CA ASP A 154 -8.43 -0.46 -22.61
C ASP A 154 -7.35 -0.47 -21.52
N VAL A 155 -7.47 -1.34 -20.52
CA VAL A 155 -6.61 -1.41 -19.33
C VAL A 155 -5.14 -1.60 -19.69
N LYS A 156 -4.85 -2.44 -20.69
CA LYS A 156 -3.48 -2.67 -21.17
C LYS A 156 -2.84 -1.39 -21.66
N GLN A 157 -3.52 -0.67 -22.55
CA GLN A 157 -3.00 0.57 -23.13
C GLN A 157 -2.81 1.64 -22.05
N GLN A 158 -3.74 1.73 -21.10
CA GLN A 158 -3.65 2.72 -20.03
C GLN A 158 -2.50 2.40 -19.06
N LYS A 159 -2.28 1.12 -18.71
CA LYS A 159 -1.13 0.68 -17.93
C LYS A 159 0.20 1.04 -18.61
N GLU A 160 0.29 0.85 -19.93
CA GLU A 160 1.48 1.21 -20.72
C GLU A 160 1.72 2.74 -20.71
N LYS A 161 0.67 3.56 -20.87
CA LYS A 161 0.76 5.02 -20.77
C LYS A 161 1.25 5.51 -19.40
N GLN A 162 0.86 4.81 -18.33
CA GLN A 162 1.28 5.13 -16.97
C GLN A 162 2.66 4.54 -16.62
N ALA A 163 3.30 3.78 -17.52
CA ALA A 163 4.57 3.10 -17.33
C ALA A 163 4.61 2.22 -16.06
N VAL A 164 3.52 1.49 -15.79
CA VAL A 164 3.37 0.63 -14.62
C VAL A 164 3.90 -0.77 -14.96
N THR A 165 5.18 -1.03 -14.64
CA THR A 165 5.90 -2.24 -15.10
C THR A 165 6.77 -2.90 -14.03
N SER A 166 6.86 -2.34 -12.82
CA SER A 166 7.74 -2.83 -11.78
C SER A 166 7.26 -4.15 -11.15
N ALA A 167 8.17 -5.06 -10.85
CA ALA A 167 7.89 -6.26 -10.06
C ALA A 167 7.49 -5.92 -8.60
N ASN A 168 7.89 -4.75 -8.09
CA ASN A 168 7.47 -4.27 -6.77
C ASN A 168 6.16 -3.47 -6.81
N CYS A 169 5.43 -3.51 -7.91
CA CYS A 169 4.19 -2.78 -8.08
C CYS A 169 3.02 -3.74 -8.31
N TYR A 170 1.92 -3.49 -7.62
CA TYR A 170 0.64 -4.14 -7.84
C TYR A 170 -0.33 -3.12 -8.40
N ALA A 171 -0.83 -3.36 -9.61
CA ALA A 171 -1.74 -2.44 -10.28
C ALA A 171 -3.19 -2.88 -10.04
N VAL A 172 -4.08 -1.94 -9.82
CA VAL A 172 -5.52 -2.20 -9.62
C VAL A 172 -6.33 -1.31 -10.55
N TRP A 173 -7.32 -1.88 -11.21
CA TRP A 173 -8.26 -1.16 -12.03
C TRP A 173 -9.66 -1.23 -11.41
N LEU A 174 -10.36 -0.09 -11.39
CA LEU A 174 -11.63 0.26 -10.79
C LEU A 174 -11.54 0.69 -9.32
N TYR A 175 -12.35 1.68 -9.03
CA TYR A 175 -12.67 2.13 -7.68
C TYR A 175 -13.61 1.15 -6.98
N ALA A 176 -13.61 1.21 -5.66
CA ALA A 176 -14.46 0.41 -4.79
C ALA A 176 -15.50 1.30 -4.10
N LYS A 177 -16.78 1.04 -4.28
CA LYS A 177 -17.86 1.77 -3.63
C LYS A 177 -18.27 1.09 -2.33
N VAL A 178 -18.31 1.84 -1.23
CA VAL A 178 -18.80 1.37 0.08
C VAL A 178 -19.88 2.33 0.55
N GLY A 179 -21.13 1.90 0.58
CA GLY A 179 -22.25 2.80 0.77
C GLY A 179 -22.29 3.85 -0.36
N ASP A 180 -22.24 5.12 0.01
CA ASP A 180 -22.22 6.24 -0.96
C ASP A 180 -20.80 6.78 -1.22
N VAL A 181 -19.77 6.21 -0.59
CA VAL A 181 -18.39 6.68 -0.71
C VAL A 181 -17.62 5.85 -1.72
N LEU A 182 -16.88 6.53 -2.58
CA LEU A 182 -16.01 5.92 -3.61
C LEU A 182 -14.56 5.96 -3.13
N TYR A 183 -13.95 4.78 -2.98
CA TYR A 183 -12.56 4.62 -2.59
C TYR A 183 -11.69 4.22 -3.78
N ALA A 184 -10.48 4.77 -3.86
CA ALA A 184 -9.50 4.33 -4.85
C ALA A 184 -9.20 2.83 -4.69
N GLY A 185 -9.05 2.13 -5.82
CA GLY A 185 -8.78 0.69 -5.84
C GLY A 185 -7.52 0.32 -5.06
N SER A 186 -6.46 1.14 -5.16
CA SER A 186 -5.21 0.95 -4.42
C SER A 186 -5.40 0.99 -2.91
N ALA A 187 -6.25 1.88 -2.39
CA ALA A 187 -6.53 1.96 -0.95
C ALA A 187 -7.25 0.69 -0.45
N MET A 188 -8.27 0.25 -1.17
CA MET A 188 -9.03 -0.95 -0.81
C MET A 188 -8.18 -2.22 -0.96
N ALA A 189 -7.39 -2.33 -2.03
CA ALA A 189 -6.47 -3.46 -2.21
C ALA A 189 -5.39 -3.50 -1.13
N ALA A 190 -4.87 -2.36 -0.67
CA ALA A 190 -3.96 -2.29 0.46
C ALA A 190 -4.63 -2.78 1.75
N ALA A 191 -5.87 -2.36 2.02
CA ALA A 191 -6.63 -2.81 3.19
C ALA A 191 -6.84 -4.33 3.18
N VAL A 192 -7.26 -4.92 2.05
CA VAL A 192 -7.41 -6.38 1.89
C VAL A 192 -6.09 -7.10 2.10
N THR A 193 -5.00 -6.54 1.56
CA THR A 193 -3.66 -7.11 1.69
C THR A 193 -3.20 -7.15 3.14
N VAL A 194 -3.36 -6.05 3.87
CA VAL A 194 -2.97 -5.96 5.29
C VAL A 194 -3.85 -6.86 6.16
N ALA A 195 -5.17 -6.92 5.91
CA ALA A 195 -6.07 -7.83 6.61
C ALA A 195 -5.67 -9.30 6.39
N THR A 196 -5.31 -9.66 5.14
CA THR A 196 -4.84 -11.01 4.82
C THR A 196 -3.54 -11.35 5.56
N ASP A 197 -2.62 -10.42 5.70
CA ASP A 197 -1.38 -10.62 6.45
C ASP A 197 -1.66 -10.80 7.95
N ALA A 198 -2.53 -9.97 8.53
CA ALA A 198 -2.92 -10.05 9.94
C ALA A 198 -3.57 -11.42 10.26
N ASP A 199 -4.47 -11.90 9.40
CA ASP A 199 -5.07 -13.22 9.54
C ASP A 199 -4.05 -14.38 9.41
N ASN A 200 -2.91 -14.10 8.77
CA ASN A 200 -1.83 -15.09 8.54
C ASN A 200 -0.63 -14.89 9.50
N GLY A 201 -0.84 -14.21 10.63
CA GLY A 201 0.19 -13.97 11.64
C GLY A 201 1.29 -13.01 11.18
N ASP A 202 0.91 -11.96 10.46
CA ASP A 202 1.75 -10.88 9.93
C ASP A 202 2.82 -11.34 8.92
N ILE A 203 2.60 -12.50 8.28
CA ILE A 203 3.51 -13.04 7.24
C ILE A 203 2.88 -12.86 5.86
N PRO A 204 3.51 -12.11 4.94
CA PRO A 204 2.92 -11.71 3.66
C PRO A 204 3.07 -12.76 2.55
N ASN A 205 2.93 -14.05 2.86
CA ASN A 205 3.04 -15.13 1.87
C ASN A 205 1.71 -15.56 1.24
N VAL A 206 0.58 -15.11 1.80
CA VAL A 206 -0.75 -15.42 1.27
C VAL A 206 -1.19 -14.35 0.29
N SER A 207 -1.77 -14.79 -0.84
CA SER A 207 -2.30 -13.85 -1.83
C SER A 207 -3.54 -13.11 -1.30
N PRO A 208 -3.67 -11.79 -1.53
CA PRO A 208 -4.89 -11.05 -1.27
C PRO A 208 -5.97 -11.31 -2.33
N SER A 209 -5.62 -11.95 -3.45
CA SER A 209 -6.58 -12.35 -4.48
C SER A 209 -7.60 -13.34 -3.93
N ASN A 210 -8.82 -13.27 -4.46
CA ASN A 210 -9.96 -14.09 -4.05
C ASN A 210 -10.40 -13.88 -2.57
N LYS A 211 -9.94 -12.82 -1.92
CA LYS A 211 -10.43 -12.42 -0.59
C LYS A 211 -11.67 -11.55 -0.72
N THR A 212 -12.65 -11.83 0.14
CA THR A 212 -13.92 -11.07 0.16
C THR A 212 -13.69 -9.64 0.63
N VAL A 213 -14.38 -8.71 -0.03
CA VAL A 213 -14.26 -7.26 0.22
C VAL A 213 -15.66 -6.69 0.46
N PRO A 214 -15.89 -5.87 1.51
CA PRO A 214 -17.21 -5.35 1.83
C PRO A 214 -17.55 -4.11 0.97
N ILE A 215 -17.50 -4.26 -0.37
CA ILE A 215 -17.88 -3.20 -1.31
C ILE A 215 -19.25 -3.50 -1.91
N SER A 216 -19.99 -2.46 -2.23
CA SER A 216 -21.33 -2.54 -2.84
C SER A 216 -21.26 -2.59 -4.36
N ALA A 217 -20.24 -1.95 -4.98
CA ALA A 217 -20.02 -1.93 -6.41
C ALA A 217 -18.54 -1.69 -6.76
N ALA A 218 -18.12 -2.15 -7.93
CA ALA A 218 -16.91 -1.73 -8.61
C ALA A 218 -17.26 -0.60 -9.59
N CYS A 219 -16.53 0.51 -9.59
CA CYS A 219 -16.90 1.70 -10.34
C CYS A 219 -15.71 2.29 -11.10
N LEU A 220 -16.00 3.02 -12.16
CA LEU A 220 -15.08 3.98 -12.75
C LEU A 220 -14.87 5.16 -11.79
N LYS A 221 -13.93 6.03 -12.08
CA LYS A 221 -13.62 7.22 -11.27
C LYS A 221 -14.79 8.19 -11.11
N ASP A 222 -15.70 8.24 -12.07
CA ASP A 222 -16.91 9.07 -12.04
C ASP A 222 -18.09 8.44 -11.29
N GLY A 223 -17.89 7.24 -10.72
CA GLY A 223 -18.91 6.49 -10.00
C GLY A 223 -19.79 5.58 -10.88
N THR A 224 -19.56 5.53 -12.19
CA THR A 224 -20.26 4.60 -13.09
C THR A 224 -19.91 3.16 -12.71
N GLU A 225 -20.93 2.36 -12.41
CA GLU A 225 -20.75 0.96 -12.01
C GLU A 225 -20.28 0.10 -13.20
N VAL A 226 -19.30 -0.77 -12.93
CA VAL A 226 -18.77 -1.74 -13.90
C VAL A 226 -18.90 -3.14 -13.29
N LEU A 227 -19.62 -4.00 -13.98
CA LEU A 227 -19.76 -5.39 -13.60
C LEU A 227 -19.01 -6.27 -14.60
N LEU A 228 -17.98 -6.95 -14.11
CA LEU A 228 -17.18 -7.89 -14.90
C LEU A 228 -17.63 -9.31 -14.63
N ASP A 229 -17.69 -10.11 -15.69
CA ASP A 229 -17.68 -11.57 -15.55
C ASP A 229 -16.26 -12.10 -15.36
N GLN A 230 -16.13 -13.40 -15.11
CA GLN A 230 -14.84 -14.01 -14.83
C GLN A 230 -13.88 -13.93 -16.04
N GLU A 231 -14.40 -14.06 -17.25
CA GLU A 231 -13.59 -14.00 -18.47
C GLU A 231 -12.98 -12.61 -18.66
N GLN A 232 -13.81 -11.56 -18.52
CA GLN A 232 -13.36 -10.16 -18.59
C GLN A 232 -12.36 -9.81 -17.48
N ALA A 233 -12.59 -10.28 -16.25
CA ALA A 233 -11.67 -10.10 -15.16
C ALA A 233 -10.33 -10.82 -15.40
N ASN A 234 -10.35 -12.00 -16.02
CA ASN A 234 -9.15 -12.74 -16.38
C ASN A 234 -8.37 -12.03 -17.51
N VAL A 235 -9.07 -11.37 -18.45
CA VAL A 235 -8.41 -10.49 -19.45
C VAL A 235 -7.65 -9.37 -18.76
N VAL A 236 -8.25 -8.68 -17.79
CA VAL A 236 -7.56 -7.64 -17.00
C VAL A 236 -6.33 -8.23 -16.29
N ASN A 237 -6.46 -9.41 -15.66
CA ASN A 237 -5.36 -10.08 -14.98
C ASN A 237 -4.23 -10.50 -15.92
N SER A 238 -4.55 -10.83 -17.18
CA SER A 238 -3.55 -11.16 -18.20
C SER A 238 -2.61 -9.99 -18.50
N PHE A 239 -3.01 -8.77 -18.19
CA PHE A 239 -2.18 -7.56 -18.29
C PHE A 239 -1.38 -7.26 -17.03
N GLY A 240 -1.42 -8.12 -15.99
CA GLY A 240 -0.79 -7.87 -14.69
C GLY A 240 -1.48 -6.75 -13.91
N VAL A 241 -2.81 -6.71 -13.98
CA VAL A 241 -3.66 -5.76 -13.26
C VAL A 241 -4.74 -6.53 -12.51
N ALA A 242 -4.95 -6.22 -11.25
CA ALA A 242 -6.04 -6.76 -10.45
C ALA A 242 -7.31 -5.93 -10.62
N THR A 243 -8.45 -6.54 -10.32
CA THR A 243 -9.76 -5.89 -10.39
C THR A 243 -10.70 -6.45 -9.31
N TRP A 244 -11.96 -6.02 -9.35
CA TRP A 244 -13.01 -6.52 -8.47
C TRP A 244 -13.93 -7.44 -9.23
N LEU A 245 -14.11 -8.66 -8.71
CA LEU A 245 -14.99 -9.67 -9.29
C LEU A 245 -16.10 -10.02 -8.29
N ASN A 246 -17.35 -10.03 -8.73
CA ASN A 246 -18.48 -10.42 -7.89
C ASN A 246 -18.83 -11.89 -8.13
N ILE A 247 -18.39 -12.77 -7.22
CA ILE A 247 -18.80 -14.17 -7.13
C ILE A 247 -19.18 -14.43 -5.69
N ASN A 248 -20.47 -14.51 -5.38
CA ASN A 248 -20.99 -14.63 -4.01
C ASN A 248 -20.41 -13.53 -3.07
N GLY A 249 -20.47 -12.27 -3.52
CA GLY A 249 -19.84 -11.11 -2.93
C GLY A 249 -18.59 -10.67 -3.69
N PHE A 250 -18.26 -9.39 -3.58
CA PHE A 250 -17.09 -8.84 -4.24
C PHE A 250 -15.79 -9.39 -3.65
N ARG A 251 -14.84 -9.65 -4.54
CA ARG A 251 -13.50 -10.16 -4.22
C ARG A 251 -12.45 -9.37 -4.97
N LEU A 252 -11.29 -9.18 -4.36
CA LEU A 252 -10.10 -8.76 -5.09
C LEU A 252 -9.67 -9.90 -6.01
N TRP A 253 -9.42 -9.64 -7.29
CA TRP A 253 -9.14 -10.65 -8.29
C TRP A 253 -7.89 -10.32 -9.10
N GLY A 254 -6.81 -11.06 -8.86
CA GLY A 254 -5.52 -10.95 -9.54
C GLY A 254 -4.34 -11.24 -8.62
N ASN A 255 -3.36 -12.00 -9.13
CA ASN A 255 -2.17 -12.43 -8.39
C ASN A 255 -0.88 -11.78 -8.90
N ASN A 256 -0.93 -11.20 -10.12
CA ASN A 256 0.26 -10.77 -10.83
C ASN A 256 0.70 -9.38 -10.38
N THR A 257 2.01 -9.19 -10.25
CA THR A 257 2.61 -7.85 -10.18
C THR A 257 2.55 -7.15 -11.54
N ALA A 258 2.83 -5.87 -11.55
CA ALA A 258 2.79 -5.07 -12.77
C ALA A 258 3.85 -5.45 -13.82
N CYS A 259 4.87 -6.23 -13.49
CA CYS A 259 5.86 -6.71 -14.47
C CYS A 259 5.28 -7.77 -15.43
N TYR A 260 4.18 -8.42 -15.05
CA TYR A 260 3.51 -9.40 -15.91
C TYR A 260 2.74 -8.69 -17.04
N PRO A 261 2.67 -9.23 -18.28
CA PRO A 261 3.27 -10.48 -18.76
C PRO A 261 4.73 -10.35 -19.23
N GLY A 262 5.36 -9.19 -19.15
CA GLY A 262 6.72 -8.96 -19.63
C GLY A 262 7.80 -9.77 -18.88
N ASN A 263 7.57 -10.03 -17.59
CA ASN A 263 8.39 -10.91 -16.77
C ASN A 263 7.49 -11.98 -16.13
N THR A 264 7.80 -13.25 -16.36
CA THR A 264 7.06 -14.42 -15.86
C THR A 264 7.80 -15.20 -14.78
N ASP A 265 8.95 -14.71 -14.31
CA ASP A 265 9.70 -15.33 -13.21
C ASP A 265 8.78 -15.40 -11.98
N PRO A 266 8.53 -16.57 -11.39
CA PRO A 266 7.66 -16.73 -10.23
C PRO A 266 7.98 -15.81 -9.04
N LYS A 267 9.26 -15.48 -8.85
CA LYS A 267 9.71 -14.56 -7.80
C LYS A 267 9.20 -13.13 -8.01
N ASP A 268 9.10 -12.69 -9.26
CA ASP A 268 8.76 -11.32 -9.62
C ASP A 268 7.28 -11.20 -10.02
N ARG A 269 6.72 -12.26 -10.65
CA ARG A 269 5.35 -12.29 -11.14
C ARG A 269 4.32 -12.29 -10.02
N TRP A 270 4.47 -13.13 -9.00
CA TRP A 270 3.48 -13.32 -7.97
C TRP A 270 3.60 -12.26 -6.86
N PHE A 271 2.54 -11.49 -6.66
CA PHE A 271 2.55 -10.39 -5.68
C PHE A 271 2.86 -10.84 -4.26
N SER A 272 2.23 -11.94 -3.79
CA SER A 272 2.51 -12.48 -2.46
C SER A 272 3.95 -13.00 -2.32
N VAL A 273 4.47 -13.67 -3.36
CA VAL A 273 5.87 -14.14 -3.37
C VAL A 273 6.82 -12.95 -3.33
N ARG A 274 6.60 -11.93 -4.17
CA ARG A 274 7.45 -10.73 -4.21
C ARG A 274 7.45 -9.99 -2.87
N ARG A 275 6.27 -9.85 -2.24
CA ARG A 275 6.15 -9.26 -0.91
C ARG A 275 6.90 -10.05 0.16
N PHE A 276 6.80 -11.39 0.11
CA PHE A 276 7.51 -12.25 1.03
C PHE A 276 9.02 -12.07 0.91
N PHE A 277 9.58 -11.96 -0.30
CA PHE A 277 11.00 -11.64 -0.50
C PHE A 277 11.37 -10.30 0.12
N CYS A 278 10.62 -9.23 -0.15
CA CYS A 278 10.89 -7.91 0.44
C CYS A 278 10.83 -7.95 1.99
N TRP A 279 9.83 -8.61 2.55
CA TRP A 279 9.65 -8.74 3.99
C TRP A 279 10.77 -9.56 4.64
N ASP A 280 11.16 -10.67 4.02
CA ASP A 280 12.22 -11.54 4.53
C ASP A 280 13.58 -10.84 4.52
N ASP A 281 13.91 -10.16 3.42
CA ASP A 281 15.15 -9.37 3.30
C ASP A 281 15.21 -8.27 4.37
N ASN A 282 14.12 -7.51 4.54
CA ASN A 282 14.03 -6.47 5.55
C ASN A 282 14.15 -7.04 6.98
N THR A 283 13.54 -8.19 7.22
CA THR A 283 13.62 -8.87 8.53
C THR A 283 15.05 -9.34 8.81
N PHE A 284 15.74 -9.88 7.81
CA PHE A 284 17.14 -10.26 7.92
C PHE A 284 18.02 -9.07 8.30
N ILE A 285 17.88 -7.94 7.58
CA ILE A 285 18.63 -6.72 7.84
C ILE A 285 18.40 -6.24 9.28
N GLN A 286 17.15 -6.13 9.73
CA GLN A 286 16.83 -5.65 11.07
C GLN A 286 17.32 -6.60 12.17
N THR A 287 17.18 -7.91 11.95
CA THR A 287 17.58 -8.93 12.94
C THR A 287 19.10 -8.92 13.17
N TYR A 288 19.87 -8.78 12.09
CA TYR A 288 21.32 -8.92 12.16
C TYR A 288 22.09 -7.59 12.13
N PHE A 289 21.39 -6.47 12.08
CA PHE A 289 22.01 -5.13 12.08
C PHE A 289 23.02 -4.94 13.23
N GLN A 290 22.68 -5.43 14.43
CA GLN A 290 23.57 -5.34 15.61
C GLN A 290 24.84 -6.21 15.51
N LYS A 291 24.96 -7.05 14.50
CA LYS A 291 26.15 -7.86 14.23
C LYS A 291 27.14 -7.18 13.29
N VAL A 292 26.72 -6.10 12.63
CA VAL A 292 27.64 -5.25 11.85
C VAL A 292 28.73 -4.72 12.78
N ASP A 293 29.94 -4.58 12.27
CA ASP A 293 31.15 -4.18 13.00
C ASP A 293 31.62 -5.16 14.10
N SER A 294 30.97 -6.33 14.24
CA SER A 294 31.50 -7.40 15.09
C SER A 294 32.71 -8.08 14.43
N PRO A 295 33.65 -8.65 15.21
CA PRO A 295 34.79 -9.39 14.63
C PRO A 295 34.32 -10.49 13.68
N ALA A 296 34.77 -10.39 12.41
CA ALA A 296 34.40 -11.31 11.33
C ALA A 296 35.14 -12.67 11.50
N ASN A 297 34.69 -13.50 12.40
CA ASN A 297 35.24 -14.80 12.69
C ASN A 297 34.27 -15.95 12.37
N LYS A 298 34.77 -17.17 12.33
CA LYS A 298 33.98 -18.37 12.00
C LYS A 298 32.74 -18.51 12.92
N ARG A 299 32.87 -18.19 14.21
CA ARG A 299 31.78 -18.28 15.18
C ARG A 299 30.61 -17.32 14.84
N LEU A 300 30.94 -16.11 14.37
CA LEU A 300 29.92 -15.15 13.91
C LEU A 300 29.19 -15.69 12.70
N ILE A 301 29.92 -16.20 11.71
CA ILE A 301 29.36 -16.76 10.47
C ILE A 301 28.43 -17.94 10.78
N GLU A 302 28.88 -18.91 11.57
CA GLU A 302 28.10 -20.07 11.98
C GLU A 302 26.84 -19.67 12.76
N ALA A 303 26.95 -18.73 13.72
CA ALA A 303 25.80 -18.26 14.48
C ALA A 303 24.73 -17.57 13.63
N LEU A 304 25.13 -16.81 12.60
CA LEU A 304 24.18 -16.20 11.66
C LEU A 304 23.49 -17.27 10.79
N VAL A 305 24.25 -18.21 10.25
CA VAL A 305 23.73 -19.31 9.43
C VAL A 305 22.75 -20.18 10.22
N ASP A 306 23.15 -20.60 11.42
CA ASP A 306 22.31 -21.46 12.27
C ASP A 306 21.03 -20.75 12.69
N SER A 307 21.12 -19.51 13.17
CA SER A 307 19.95 -18.72 13.59
C SER A 307 18.94 -18.54 12.45
N GLU A 308 19.43 -18.19 11.26
CA GLU A 308 18.56 -17.96 10.10
C GLU A 308 17.94 -19.27 9.60
N ASN A 309 18.69 -20.37 9.62
CA ASN A 309 18.16 -21.67 9.24
C ASN A 309 17.12 -22.21 10.23
N VAL A 310 17.23 -21.90 11.52
CA VAL A 310 16.16 -22.21 12.50
C VAL A 310 14.88 -21.47 12.14
N ARG A 311 14.98 -20.17 11.78
CA ARG A 311 13.83 -19.37 11.31
C ARG A 311 13.25 -19.97 10.02
N GLY A 312 14.11 -20.29 9.05
CA GLY A 312 13.71 -20.87 7.77
C GLY A 312 13.05 -22.24 7.90
N ASN A 313 13.53 -23.10 8.77
CA ASN A 313 12.92 -24.41 9.05
C ASN A 313 11.49 -24.27 9.59
N SER A 314 11.20 -23.20 10.35
CA SER A 314 9.83 -22.89 10.77
C SER A 314 8.92 -22.58 9.57
N PHE A 315 9.40 -21.86 8.57
CA PHE A 315 8.61 -21.57 7.35
C PHE A 315 8.37 -22.82 6.51
N VAL A 316 9.36 -23.71 6.40
CA VAL A 316 9.21 -24.97 5.69
C VAL A 316 8.22 -25.89 6.42
N SER A 317 8.33 -26.03 7.73
CA SER A 317 7.42 -26.87 8.53
C SER A 317 5.97 -26.39 8.54
N ARG A 318 5.76 -25.07 8.40
CA ARG A 318 4.45 -24.44 8.28
C ARG A 318 3.88 -24.46 6.86
N GLY A 319 4.61 -24.98 5.87
CA GLY A 319 4.18 -25.00 4.47
C GLY A 319 4.18 -23.62 3.80
N ILE A 320 4.99 -22.68 4.26
CA ILE A 320 5.15 -21.35 3.66
C ILE A 320 6.17 -21.41 2.51
N CYS A 321 7.26 -22.16 2.71
CA CYS A 321 8.31 -22.35 1.72
C CYS A 321 8.53 -23.85 1.46
N ALA A 322 8.83 -24.18 0.20
CA ALA A 322 9.37 -25.50 -0.15
C ALA A 322 10.82 -25.67 0.29
N ARG A 323 11.56 -24.55 0.28
CA ARG A 323 12.96 -24.49 0.74
C ARG A 323 13.23 -23.14 1.37
N TYR A 324 13.99 -23.14 2.45
CA TYR A 324 14.59 -21.94 3.04
C TYR A 324 15.93 -22.37 3.68
N GLU A 325 17.03 -21.88 3.14
CA GLU A 325 18.36 -22.28 3.59
C GLU A 325 19.36 -21.15 3.35
N LEU A 326 20.05 -20.69 4.40
CA LEU A 326 21.17 -19.76 4.33
C LEU A 326 22.48 -20.54 4.37
N LYS A 327 23.40 -20.20 3.50
CA LYS A 327 24.75 -20.79 3.42
C LYS A 327 25.82 -19.72 3.37
N TYR A 328 26.96 -20.05 3.98
CA TYR A 328 28.23 -19.38 3.69
C TYR A 328 28.98 -20.21 2.66
N LEU A 329 29.22 -19.64 1.49
CA LEU A 329 29.95 -20.29 0.41
C LEU A 329 31.33 -19.65 0.27
N GLU A 330 32.39 -20.45 0.42
CA GLU A 330 33.78 -19.96 0.27
C GLU A 330 34.02 -19.35 -1.12
N SER A 331 33.39 -19.89 -2.15
CA SER A 331 33.49 -19.38 -3.52
C SER A 331 32.97 -17.96 -3.71
N GLU A 332 32.06 -17.51 -2.85
CA GLU A 332 31.49 -16.16 -2.87
C GLU A 332 32.19 -15.20 -1.90
N ASN A 333 33.14 -15.72 -1.10
CA ASN A 333 33.84 -14.98 -0.05
C ASN A 333 35.37 -15.03 -0.27
N PRO A 334 35.89 -14.45 -1.38
CA PRO A 334 37.33 -14.41 -1.60
C PRO A 334 38.03 -13.63 -0.49
N THR A 335 39.28 -13.98 -0.21
CA THR A 335 40.12 -13.38 0.86
C THR A 335 40.13 -11.85 0.78
N THR A 336 40.12 -11.27 -0.43
CA THR A 336 40.09 -9.82 -0.63
C THR A 336 38.81 -9.16 -0.05
N ASN A 337 37.66 -9.80 -0.18
CA ASN A 337 36.39 -9.29 0.38
C ASN A 337 36.42 -9.42 1.91
N LEU A 338 36.87 -10.56 2.43
CA LEU A 338 36.97 -10.78 3.88
C LEU A 338 37.93 -9.79 4.56
N LEU A 339 39.05 -9.48 3.92
CA LEU A 339 40.01 -8.47 4.40
C LEU A 339 39.40 -7.05 4.40
N ASN A 340 38.44 -6.79 3.52
CA ASN A 340 37.66 -5.53 3.50
C ASN A 340 36.44 -5.57 4.40
N GLY A 341 36.27 -6.62 5.23
CA GLY A 341 35.14 -6.76 6.16
C GLY A 341 33.82 -7.16 5.47
N CYS A 342 33.84 -7.59 4.20
CA CYS A 342 32.65 -7.98 3.47
C CYS A 342 32.44 -9.50 3.58
N ILE A 343 31.30 -9.91 4.15
CA ILE A 343 30.87 -11.30 4.24
C ILE A 343 29.59 -11.47 3.44
N THR A 344 29.56 -12.40 2.50
CA THR A 344 28.42 -12.71 1.65
C THR A 344 27.80 -14.03 2.08
N PHE A 345 26.49 -14.03 2.28
CA PHE A 345 25.69 -15.23 2.51
C PHE A 345 24.82 -15.50 1.30
N HIS A 346 24.66 -16.77 0.95
CA HIS A 346 23.78 -17.23 -0.10
C HIS A 346 22.51 -17.82 0.49
N LYS A 347 21.34 -17.25 0.14
CA LYS A 347 20.04 -17.72 0.62
C LYS A 347 19.28 -18.40 -0.51
N TYR A 348 18.90 -19.64 -0.29
CA TYR A 348 17.97 -20.40 -1.13
C TYR A 348 16.57 -20.30 -0.51
N MET A 349 15.63 -19.65 -1.19
CA MET A 349 14.29 -19.46 -0.70
C MET A 349 13.27 -19.68 -1.82
N THR A 350 12.29 -20.56 -1.58
CA THR A 350 11.25 -20.93 -2.54
C THR A 350 9.90 -20.93 -1.84
N PRO A 351 9.25 -19.76 -1.67
CA PRO A 351 7.89 -19.71 -1.16
C PRO A 351 6.91 -20.32 -2.16
N PHE A 352 5.78 -20.86 -1.67
CA PHE A 352 4.73 -21.35 -2.55
C PHE A 352 3.98 -20.19 -3.20
N GLY A 353 3.82 -20.27 -4.52
CA GLY A 353 2.95 -19.36 -5.27
C GLY A 353 1.46 -19.71 -5.11
N PRO A 354 0.55 -18.81 -5.52
CA PRO A 354 -0.88 -19.08 -5.51
C PRO A 354 -1.26 -20.17 -6.51
N ALA A 355 -2.26 -21.01 -6.18
CA ALA A 355 -2.93 -21.86 -7.15
C ALA A 355 -3.90 -20.99 -7.96
N GLU A 356 -3.46 -20.53 -9.13
CA GLU A 356 -4.21 -19.58 -9.96
C GLU A 356 -5.30 -20.27 -10.76
N ASP A 357 -5.09 -21.54 -11.13
CA ASP A 357 -6.02 -22.33 -11.91
C ASP A 357 -6.11 -23.75 -11.33
N ILE A 358 -7.33 -24.26 -11.21
CA ILE A 358 -7.62 -25.62 -10.73
C ILE A 358 -8.59 -26.24 -11.72
N GLU A 359 -8.10 -27.18 -12.51
CA GLU A 359 -8.86 -27.89 -13.54
C GLU A 359 -9.31 -29.26 -13.01
N GLU A 360 -10.55 -29.62 -13.28
CA GLU A 360 -11.10 -30.96 -13.09
C GLU A 360 -11.36 -31.62 -14.44
N LEU A 361 -10.75 -32.75 -14.67
CA LEU A 361 -11.04 -33.59 -15.84
C LEU A 361 -12.05 -34.66 -15.43
N VAL A 362 -13.23 -34.64 -16.04
CA VAL A 362 -14.28 -35.60 -15.75
C VAL A 362 -14.42 -36.61 -16.90
N GLU A 363 -14.27 -37.88 -16.60
CA GLU A 363 -14.46 -38.96 -17.55
C GLU A 363 -15.68 -39.81 -17.14
N PHE A 364 -16.53 -40.13 -18.10
CA PHE A 364 -17.61 -41.09 -17.87
C PHE A 364 -17.07 -42.55 -17.95
N ASP A 365 -17.19 -43.28 -16.86
CA ASP A 365 -16.74 -44.68 -16.78
C ASP A 365 -17.91 -45.64 -17.09
N PRO A 366 -18.00 -46.17 -18.32
CA PRO A 366 -19.07 -47.11 -18.71
C PRO A 366 -18.93 -48.49 -18.03
N ASP A 367 -17.70 -48.87 -17.68
CA ASP A 367 -17.45 -50.19 -17.05
C ASP A 367 -17.96 -50.25 -15.61
N ALA A 368 -17.89 -49.10 -14.89
CA ALA A 368 -18.49 -49.00 -13.55
C ALA A 368 -20.02 -49.20 -13.60
N LEU A 369 -20.70 -48.71 -14.64
CA LEU A 369 -22.14 -48.93 -14.82
C LEU A 369 -22.46 -50.38 -15.09
N SER A 370 -21.70 -51.03 -15.98
CA SER A 370 -21.89 -52.44 -16.34
C SER A 370 -21.67 -53.35 -15.09
N THR A 371 -20.67 -53.06 -14.29
CA THR A 371 -20.38 -53.79 -13.04
C THR A 371 -21.48 -53.62 -12.00
N ALA A 372 -22.04 -52.42 -11.87
CA ALA A 372 -23.13 -52.13 -10.94
C ALA A 372 -24.46 -52.85 -11.31
N LEU A 373 -24.69 -53.02 -12.62
CA LEU A 373 -25.90 -53.69 -13.13
C LEU A 373 -25.77 -55.23 -13.18
N ALA A 374 -24.57 -55.79 -13.03
CA ALA A 374 -24.31 -57.23 -13.02
C ALA A 374 -24.45 -57.88 -11.62
N GLN A 375 -24.68 -57.09 -10.55
CA GLN A 375 -24.96 -57.51 -9.19
C GLN A 375 -26.48 -57.65 -8.95
#